data_c5aa8798d41a6c7cc2a97181849f04d1
#
_entry.id   c5aa8798d41a6c7cc2a97181849f04d1
#
_cell.length_a   1.000
_cell.length_b   1.000
_cell.length_c   1.000
_cell.angle_alpha   90.00
_cell.angle_beta   90.00
_cell.angle_gamma   90.00
#
_symmetry.space_group_name_H-M   'P 1'
#
loop_
_entity.id
_entity.type
_entity.pdbx_description
1 polymer ?
#
loop_
_entity_poly.entity_id
_entity_poly.type
_entity_poly.pdbx_seq_one_letter_code
_entity_poly.pdbx_strand_id
1 'polypeptide(L)'
;MVDETDEKAEAKFQDLLQYADLEGTAALFGGWSGTDLANFSDDDDFAFTGPGAIQSMVKAWTATVPGTEGLKWTKPRVLEQLAISGAHAKAIGSPKTVADILQRWITEAGIDGFNLSYATTPGTFEDMIKYLWPELRARGVLQEDYPVPGGSMRETFLADGQGPRVRADHPAAAYSWK
;
A
#
# COMPACT_ATOMS: atom_id res chain seq x y z
N MET A 1 0.61 -7.92 -3.26
CA MET A 1 1.16 -9.15 -3.88
C MET A 1 0.02 -10.00 -4.38
N VAL A 2 0.06 -10.49 -5.61
CA VAL A 2 -1.03 -11.25 -6.23
C VAL A 2 -0.48 -12.52 -6.86
N ASP A 3 -1.26 -13.61 -6.81
CA ASP A 3 -1.00 -14.86 -7.53
C ASP A 3 -2.35 -15.51 -7.92
N GLU A 4 -2.34 -16.68 -8.54
CA GLU A 4 -3.53 -17.37 -9.01
C GLU A 4 -4.56 -17.64 -7.91
N THR A 5 -4.08 -17.95 -6.69
CA THR A 5 -4.91 -18.23 -5.50
C THR A 5 -4.37 -17.52 -4.27
N ASP A 6 -5.20 -17.41 -3.24
CA ASP A 6 -4.81 -16.80 -1.97
C ASP A 6 -3.65 -17.57 -1.33
N GLU A 7 -3.67 -18.91 -1.41
CA GLU A 7 -2.63 -19.76 -0.84
C GLU A 7 -1.30 -19.57 -1.56
N LYS A 8 -1.30 -19.43 -2.90
CA LYS A 8 -0.08 -19.18 -3.67
C LYS A 8 0.50 -17.81 -3.38
N ALA A 9 -0.34 -16.79 -3.27
CA ALA A 9 0.08 -15.44 -2.92
C ALA A 9 0.69 -15.38 -1.52
N GLU A 10 0.07 -16.05 -0.55
CA GLU A 10 0.59 -16.18 0.81
C GLU A 10 1.92 -16.96 0.84
N ALA A 11 2.00 -18.08 0.14
CA ALA A 11 3.26 -18.83 0.04
C ALA A 11 4.41 -18.00 -0.55
N LYS A 12 4.11 -17.17 -1.56
CA LYS A 12 5.07 -16.23 -2.14
C LYS A 12 5.51 -15.17 -1.11
N PHE A 13 4.59 -14.66 -0.30
CA PHE A 13 4.91 -13.71 0.76
C PHE A 13 5.81 -14.33 1.82
N GLN A 14 5.50 -15.56 2.26
CA GLN A 14 6.31 -16.31 3.23
C GLN A 14 7.70 -16.66 2.68
N ASP A 15 7.82 -16.99 1.39
CA ASP A 15 9.11 -17.18 0.73
C ASP A 15 9.96 -15.91 0.75
N LEU A 16 9.38 -14.75 0.52
CA LEU A 16 10.10 -13.47 0.59
C LEU A 16 10.55 -13.12 2.01
N LEU A 17 9.73 -13.44 3.02
CA LEU A 17 10.07 -13.15 4.42
C LEU A 17 11.35 -13.83 4.89
N GLN A 18 11.70 -15.01 4.38
CA GLN A 18 12.93 -15.69 4.77
C GLN A 18 14.21 -14.96 4.34
N TYR A 19 14.11 -14.00 3.41
CA TYR A 19 15.22 -13.15 2.99
C TYR A 19 15.25 -11.80 3.70
N ALA A 20 14.32 -11.56 4.61
CA ALA A 20 14.21 -10.29 5.33
C ALA A 20 15.31 -10.17 6.39
N ASP A 21 15.95 -9.01 6.43
CA ASP A 21 16.84 -8.64 7.52
C ASP A 21 16.04 -7.86 8.60
N LEU A 22 15.72 -8.54 9.69
CA LEU A 22 14.93 -7.96 10.76
C LEU A 22 15.71 -6.90 11.57
N GLU A 23 17.04 -7.00 11.67
CA GLU A 23 17.86 -5.96 12.30
C GLU A 23 17.86 -4.69 11.44
N GLY A 24 18.06 -4.82 10.14
CA GLY A 24 17.95 -3.74 9.18
C GLY A 24 16.55 -3.12 9.18
N THR A 25 15.51 -3.93 9.28
CA THR A 25 14.12 -3.48 9.41
C THR A 25 13.91 -2.68 10.69
N ALA A 26 14.45 -3.12 11.81
CA ALA A 26 14.37 -2.38 13.09
C ALA A 26 15.11 -1.04 13.02
N ALA A 27 16.30 -1.01 12.42
CA ALA A 27 17.07 0.21 12.23
C ALA A 27 16.33 1.22 11.32
N LEU A 28 15.75 0.74 10.23
CA LEU A 28 14.95 1.57 9.31
C LEU A 28 13.72 2.16 10.02
N PHE A 29 13.01 1.34 10.79
CA PHE A 29 11.87 1.78 11.59
C PHE A 29 12.28 2.82 12.63
N GLY A 30 13.41 2.61 13.32
CA GLY A 30 13.99 3.57 14.25
C GLY A 30 14.29 4.91 13.60
N GLY A 31 14.85 4.90 12.39
CA GLY A 31 15.09 6.11 11.60
C GLY A 31 13.83 6.88 11.24
N TRP A 32 12.74 6.19 10.93
CA TRP A 32 11.45 6.84 10.57
C TRP A 32 10.66 7.34 11.77
N SER A 33 10.64 6.55 12.84
CA SER A 33 9.79 6.81 14.01
C SER A 33 10.47 7.54 15.14
N GLY A 34 11.80 7.65 15.11
CA GLY A 34 12.59 8.11 16.24
C GLY A 34 12.59 7.15 17.44
N THR A 35 12.20 5.88 17.21
CA THR A 35 12.02 4.89 18.26
C THR A 35 12.97 3.72 18.08
N ASP A 36 13.87 3.53 19.04
CA ASP A 36 14.74 2.37 19.07
C ASP A 36 13.98 1.14 19.62
N LEU A 37 13.71 0.18 18.76
CA LEU A 37 13.01 -1.07 19.13
C LEU A 37 13.84 -1.95 20.09
N ALA A 38 15.14 -1.72 20.25
CA ALA A 38 15.96 -2.43 21.22
C ALA A 38 15.54 -2.14 22.67
N ASN A 39 14.90 -1.00 22.92
CA ASN A 39 14.41 -0.61 24.25
C ASN A 39 13.09 -1.30 24.64
N PHE A 40 12.54 -2.17 23.79
CA PHE A 40 11.28 -2.86 24.03
C PHE A 40 11.48 -4.37 24.13
N SER A 41 10.72 -5.01 25.02
CA SER A 41 10.65 -6.46 25.11
C SER A 41 9.97 -7.03 23.85
N ASP A 42 10.32 -8.27 23.50
CA ASP A 42 9.67 -8.98 22.40
C ASP A 42 8.19 -9.24 22.66
N ASP A 43 7.78 -9.21 23.93
CA ASP A 43 6.38 -9.42 24.35
C ASP A 43 5.58 -8.13 24.56
N ASP A 44 6.20 -6.96 24.43
CA ASP A 44 5.49 -5.68 24.54
C ASP A 44 4.40 -5.55 23.47
N ASP A 45 3.26 -4.99 23.85
CA ASP A 45 2.18 -4.71 22.93
C ASP A 45 2.26 -3.28 22.40
N PHE A 46 2.69 -3.12 21.18
CA PHE A 46 2.85 -1.81 20.54
C PHE A 46 1.51 -1.07 20.27
N ALA A 47 0.37 -1.72 20.43
CA ALA A 47 -0.91 -1.02 20.44
C ALA A 47 -1.07 -0.08 21.65
N PHE A 48 -0.37 -0.37 22.74
CA PHE A 48 -0.50 0.35 24.02
C PHE A 48 0.82 0.95 24.52
N THR A 49 1.95 0.53 23.95
CA THR A 49 3.29 0.99 24.34
C THR A 49 3.95 1.77 23.21
N GLY A 50 4.88 2.63 23.56
CA GLY A 50 5.63 3.44 22.59
C GLY A 50 4.97 4.78 22.23
N PRO A 51 5.64 5.58 21.40
CA PRO A 51 5.15 6.88 20.95
C PRO A 51 3.85 6.79 20.13
N GLY A 52 3.09 7.89 20.13
CA GLY A 52 1.79 7.97 19.43
C GLY A 52 1.86 7.62 17.94
N ALA A 53 2.98 7.88 17.28
CA ALA A 53 3.20 7.51 15.89
C ALA A 53 3.15 5.98 15.69
N ILE A 54 3.79 5.20 16.58
CA ILE A 54 3.76 3.73 16.53
C ILE A 54 2.34 3.23 16.79
N GLN A 55 1.68 3.75 17.80
CA GLN A 55 0.30 3.37 18.12
C GLN A 55 -0.64 3.63 16.94
N SER A 56 -0.46 4.76 16.23
CA SER A 56 -1.24 5.08 15.03
C SER A 56 -0.98 4.09 13.89
N MET A 57 0.27 3.68 13.68
CA MET A 57 0.62 2.69 12.66
C MET A 57 0.02 1.32 12.98
N VAL A 58 0.19 0.86 14.23
CA VAL A 58 -0.38 -0.41 14.69
C VAL A 58 -1.91 -0.41 14.56
N LYS A 59 -2.56 0.69 14.91
CA LYS A 59 -4.00 0.86 14.73
C LYS A 59 -4.41 0.77 13.26
N ALA A 60 -3.65 1.39 12.37
CA ALA A 60 -3.89 1.30 10.94
C ALA A 60 -3.73 -0.15 10.42
N TRP A 61 -2.69 -0.86 10.84
CA TRP A 61 -2.50 -2.26 10.45
C TRP A 61 -3.60 -3.16 10.99
N THR A 62 -4.02 -3.00 12.24
CA THR A 62 -5.15 -3.75 12.81
C THR A 62 -6.44 -3.54 12.00
N ALA A 63 -6.65 -2.34 11.47
CA ALA A 63 -7.81 -2.03 10.65
C ALA A 63 -7.71 -2.54 9.20
N THR A 64 -6.50 -2.79 8.68
CA THR A 64 -6.29 -3.04 7.26
C THR A 64 -5.72 -4.42 6.93
N VAL A 65 -5.12 -5.11 7.91
CA VAL A 65 -4.57 -6.46 7.71
C VAL A 65 -5.59 -7.48 8.20
N PRO A 66 -6.17 -8.30 7.31
CA PRO A 66 -7.16 -9.31 7.69
C PRO A 66 -6.63 -10.27 8.77
N GLY A 67 -7.48 -10.65 9.70
CA GLY A 67 -7.16 -11.63 10.75
C GLY A 67 -6.28 -11.09 11.87
N THR A 68 -6.07 -9.78 11.94
CA THR A 68 -5.29 -9.15 13.03
C THR A 68 -6.18 -8.53 14.13
N GLU A 69 -7.48 -8.63 14.00
CA GLU A 69 -8.42 -8.10 14.99
C GLU A 69 -8.21 -8.77 16.35
N GLY A 70 -7.94 -7.97 17.36
CA GLY A 70 -7.68 -8.44 18.73
C GLY A 70 -6.32 -9.13 18.93
N LEU A 71 -5.46 -9.16 17.93
CA LEU A 71 -4.11 -9.67 18.08
C LEU A 71 -3.20 -8.65 18.75
N LYS A 72 -2.27 -9.17 19.57
CA LYS A 72 -1.19 -8.39 20.16
C LYS A 72 -0.13 -8.07 19.10
N TRP A 73 0.23 -6.81 18.95
CA TRP A 73 1.30 -6.36 18.06
C TRP A 73 2.63 -6.38 18.82
N THR A 74 3.25 -7.54 18.83
CA THR A 74 4.58 -7.74 19.43
C THR A 74 5.69 -7.25 18.50
N LYS A 75 6.89 -7.05 19.06
CA LYS A 75 8.06 -6.62 18.26
C LYS A 75 8.34 -7.52 17.06
N PRO A 76 8.38 -8.86 17.18
CA PRO A 76 8.54 -9.73 15.99
C PRO A 76 7.48 -9.48 14.94
N ARG A 77 6.21 -9.37 15.31
CA ARG A 77 5.11 -9.11 14.37
C ARG A 77 5.21 -7.75 13.68
N VAL A 78 5.61 -6.72 14.43
CA VAL A 78 5.87 -5.39 13.85
C VAL A 78 6.99 -5.46 12.82
N LEU A 79 8.07 -6.17 13.12
CA LEU A 79 9.19 -6.33 12.20
C LEU A 79 8.81 -7.12 10.94
N GLU A 80 8.08 -8.22 11.07
CA GLU A 80 7.55 -8.97 9.91
C GLU A 80 6.63 -8.10 9.05
N GLN A 81 5.77 -7.31 9.69
CA GLN A 81 4.88 -6.38 8.98
C GLN A 81 5.66 -5.33 8.19
N LEU A 82 6.79 -4.87 8.71
CA LEU A 82 7.62 -3.86 8.08
C LEU A 82 8.60 -4.41 7.04
N ALA A 83 9.03 -5.64 7.20
CA ALA A 83 10.14 -6.24 6.46
C ALA A 83 9.94 -6.25 4.94
N ILE A 84 8.70 -6.40 4.46
CA ILE A 84 8.38 -6.36 3.05
C ILE A 84 7.45 -5.16 2.78
N SER A 85 7.88 -4.25 1.92
CA SER A 85 7.12 -3.05 1.50
C SER A 85 6.88 -2.01 2.61
N GLY A 86 7.53 -2.13 3.77
CA GLY A 86 7.49 -1.12 4.83
C GLY A 86 6.14 -0.97 5.52
N ALA A 87 5.85 0.23 6.01
CA ALA A 87 4.70 0.52 6.89
C ALA A 87 3.34 0.61 6.17
N HIS A 88 3.30 0.49 4.86
CA HIS A 88 2.06 0.64 4.09
C HIS A 88 1.12 -0.56 4.26
N ALA A 89 -0.15 -0.32 3.99
CA ALA A 89 -1.13 -1.41 3.87
C ALA A 89 -0.72 -2.39 2.76
N LYS A 90 -0.94 -3.67 2.99
CA LYS A 90 -0.63 -4.73 2.06
C LYS A 90 -1.90 -5.40 1.55
N ALA A 91 -1.93 -5.70 0.27
CA ALA A 91 -2.93 -6.55 -0.33
C ALA A 91 -2.23 -7.80 -0.85
N ILE A 92 -2.53 -8.95 -0.24
CA ILE A 92 -1.96 -10.26 -0.57
C ILE A 92 -3.13 -11.19 -0.85
N GLY A 93 -3.09 -11.88 -1.98
CA GLY A 93 -4.16 -12.83 -2.32
C GLY A 93 -4.31 -13.07 -3.81
N SER A 94 -5.40 -13.77 -4.15
CA SER A 94 -5.86 -13.97 -5.51
C SER A 94 -6.25 -12.64 -6.19
N PRO A 95 -6.41 -12.61 -7.51
CA PRO A 95 -6.85 -11.41 -8.22
C PRO A 95 -8.14 -10.85 -7.63
N LYS A 96 -9.09 -11.74 -7.30
CA LYS A 96 -10.35 -11.35 -6.70
C LYS A 96 -10.16 -10.74 -5.31
N THR A 97 -9.40 -11.38 -4.43
CA THR A 97 -9.13 -10.92 -3.07
C THR A 97 -8.44 -9.54 -3.09
N VAL A 98 -7.41 -9.38 -3.91
CA VAL A 98 -6.71 -8.10 -4.03
C VAL A 98 -7.62 -7.01 -4.60
N ALA A 99 -8.40 -7.31 -5.61
CA ALA A 99 -9.34 -6.36 -6.20
C ALA A 99 -10.45 -5.96 -5.20
N ASP A 100 -10.96 -6.90 -4.39
CA ASP A 100 -11.92 -6.62 -3.32
C ASP A 100 -11.34 -5.66 -2.27
N ILE A 101 -10.08 -5.87 -1.84
CA ILE A 101 -9.38 -4.98 -0.92
C ILE A 101 -9.25 -3.57 -1.52
N LEU A 102 -8.80 -3.44 -2.77
CA LEU A 102 -8.66 -2.15 -3.42
C LEU A 102 -10.02 -1.43 -3.56
N GLN A 103 -11.05 -2.15 -3.97
CA GLN A 103 -12.39 -1.59 -4.13
C GLN A 103 -12.98 -1.12 -2.79
N ARG A 104 -12.72 -1.87 -1.71
CA ARG A 104 -13.13 -1.48 -0.36
C ARG A 104 -12.48 -0.16 0.07
N TRP A 105 -11.19 0.06 -0.21
CA TRP A 105 -10.51 1.33 0.04
C TRP A 105 -11.17 2.51 -0.69
N ILE A 106 -11.55 2.32 -1.95
CA ILE A 106 -12.24 3.36 -2.73
C ILE A 106 -13.61 3.66 -2.12
N THR A 107 -14.40 2.61 -1.80
CA THR A 107 -15.78 2.78 -1.36
C THR A 107 -15.92 3.25 0.08
N GLU A 108 -15.06 2.76 1.00
CA GLU A 108 -15.15 3.07 2.42
C GLU A 108 -14.32 4.30 2.82
N ALA A 109 -13.14 4.47 2.22
CA ALA A 109 -12.23 5.58 2.54
C ALA A 109 -12.35 6.77 1.57
N GLY A 110 -13.06 6.62 0.45
CA GLY A 110 -13.28 7.69 -0.52
C GLY A 110 -12.02 8.15 -1.24
N ILE A 111 -11.05 7.25 -1.45
CA ILE A 111 -9.82 7.56 -2.18
C ILE A 111 -10.05 7.44 -3.69
N ASP A 112 -9.32 8.22 -4.48
CA ASP A 112 -9.46 8.28 -5.94
C ASP A 112 -8.59 7.27 -6.68
N GLY A 113 -7.59 6.67 -6.02
CA GLY A 113 -6.68 5.72 -6.66
C GLY A 113 -5.53 5.28 -5.76
N PHE A 114 -4.61 4.49 -6.33
CA PHE A 114 -3.51 3.88 -5.61
C PHE A 114 -2.17 4.18 -6.27
N ASN A 115 -1.18 4.40 -5.44
CA ASN A 115 0.22 4.30 -5.84
C ASN A 115 0.72 2.91 -5.42
N LEU A 116 0.88 2.01 -6.40
CA LEU A 116 1.24 0.63 -6.13
C LEU A 116 2.75 0.49 -5.95
N SER A 117 3.16 -0.05 -4.81
CA SER A 117 4.55 -0.43 -4.53
C SER A 117 4.82 -1.88 -4.92
N TYR A 118 6.06 -2.16 -5.28
CA TYR A 118 6.54 -3.51 -5.57
C TYR A 118 7.25 -4.12 -4.35
N ALA A 119 7.17 -5.44 -4.22
CA ALA A 119 8.01 -6.22 -3.32
C ALA A 119 9.27 -6.73 -4.05
N THR A 120 9.11 -7.12 -5.31
CA THR A 120 10.19 -7.60 -6.19
C THR A 120 10.10 -6.96 -7.57
N THR A 121 11.25 -6.73 -8.22
CA THR A 121 11.34 -6.20 -9.59
C THR A 121 12.04 -7.23 -10.47
N PRO A 122 11.47 -7.61 -11.63
CA PRO A 122 10.18 -7.15 -12.20
C PRO A 122 8.94 -7.92 -11.67
N GLY A 123 9.11 -9.03 -10.94
CA GLY A 123 8.10 -10.04 -10.64
C GLY A 123 6.76 -9.48 -10.15
N THR A 124 6.76 -8.48 -9.25
CA THR A 124 5.50 -7.88 -8.78
C THR A 124 4.69 -7.24 -9.92
N PHE A 125 5.35 -6.57 -10.86
CA PHE A 125 4.68 -5.95 -12.01
C PHE A 125 4.17 -7.00 -13.00
N GLU A 126 4.94 -8.07 -13.23
CA GLU A 126 4.54 -9.20 -14.08
C GLU A 126 3.30 -9.88 -13.51
N ASP A 127 3.26 -10.13 -12.21
CA ASP A 127 2.09 -10.69 -11.52
C ASP A 127 0.87 -9.77 -11.60
N MET A 128 1.04 -8.46 -11.41
CA MET A 128 -0.04 -7.50 -11.54
C MET A 128 -0.63 -7.51 -12.96
N ILE A 129 0.23 -7.50 -13.97
CA ILE A 129 -0.20 -7.54 -15.38
C ILE A 129 -0.92 -8.84 -15.70
N LYS A 130 -0.39 -9.96 -15.21
CA LYS A 130 -0.90 -11.30 -15.50
C LYS A 130 -2.21 -11.60 -14.79
N TYR A 131 -2.32 -11.21 -13.54
CA TYR A 131 -3.39 -11.66 -12.65
C TYR A 131 -4.37 -10.55 -12.27
N LEU A 132 -3.87 -9.40 -11.77
CA LEU A 132 -4.73 -8.37 -11.20
C LEU A 132 -5.41 -7.51 -12.26
N TRP A 133 -4.70 -7.08 -13.29
CA TRP A 133 -5.26 -6.19 -14.30
C TRP A 133 -6.43 -6.77 -15.07
N PRO A 134 -6.42 -8.06 -15.48
CA PRO A 134 -7.62 -8.68 -16.08
C PRO A 134 -8.85 -8.61 -15.17
N GLU A 135 -8.68 -8.85 -13.87
CA GLU A 135 -9.77 -8.76 -12.89
C GLU A 135 -10.29 -7.32 -12.75
N LEU A 136 -9.39 -6.34 -12.62
CA LEU A 136 -9.79 -4.93 -12.50
C LEU A 136 -10.47 -4.42 -13.78
N ARG A 137 -10.04 -4.87 -14.95
CA ARG A 137 -10.71 -4.58 -16.24
C ARG A 137 -12.12 -5.18 -16.28
N ALA A 138 -12.26 -6.44 -15.89
CA ALA A 138 -13.56 -7.10 -15.84
C ALA A 138 -14.55 -6.38 -14.92
N ARG A 139 -14.05 -5.73 -13.87
CA ARG A 139 -14.85 -4.88 -12.97
C ARG A 139 -15.10 -3.47 -13.50
N GLY A 140 -14.46 -3.06 -14.59
CA GLY A 140 -14.55 -1.70 -15.14
C GLY A 140 -13.91 -0.62 -14.26
N VAL A 141 -12.95 -1.00 -13.41
CA VAL A 141 -12.29 -0.08 -12.47
C VAL A 141 -10.81 0.19 -12.82
N LEU A 142 -10.31 -0.41 -13.89
CA LEU A 142 -9.01 -0.11 -14.45
C LEU A 142 -9.18 0.69 -15.73
N GLN A 143 -8.49 1.82 -15.81
CA GLN A 143 -8.38 2.59 -17.04
C GLN A 143 -7.60 1.79 -18.08
N GLU A 144 -8.19 1.54 -19.25
CA GLU A 144 -7.59 0.69 -20.29
C GLU A 144 -6.55 1.44 -21.11
N ASP A 145 -6.76 2.74 -21.30
CA ASP A 145 -5.88 3.58 -22.13
C ASP A 145 -5.82 5.01 -21.54
N TYR A 146 -4.93 5.82 -22.07
CA TYR A 146 -4.85 7.23 -21.71
C TYR A 146 -6.08 7.99 -22.24
N PRO A 147 -6.88 8.64 -21.37
CA PRO A 147 -8.09 9.36 -21.80
C PRO A 147 -7.78 10.53 -22.74
N VAL A 148 -6.57 11.09 -22.66
CA VAL A 148 -6.06 12.11 -23.56
C VAL A 148 -4.73 11.62 -24.14
N PRO A 149 -4.71 11.05 -25.35
CA PRO A 149 -3.47 10.58 -25.98
C PRO A 149 -2.45 11.71 -26.11
N GLY A 150 -1.23 11.50 -25.59
CA GLY A 150 -0.18 12.52 -25.56
C GLY A 150 -0.41 13.68 -24.59
N GLY A 151 -1.45 13.59 -23.78
CA GLY A 151 -1.78 14.59 -22.76
C GLY A 151 -0.81 14.61 -21.58
N SER A 152 -0.87 15.69 -20.82
CA SER A 152 -0.18 15.81 -19.54
C SER A 152 -0.79 14.89 -18.48
N MET A 153 -0.06 14.67 -17.38
CA MET A 153 -0.58 13.93 -16.23
C MET A 153 -1.90 14.53 -15.71
N ARG A 154 -2.05 15.86 -15.67
CA ARG A 154 -3.28 16.52 -15.26
C ARG A 154 -4.46 16.14 -16.16
N GLU A 155 -4.27 16.18 -17.46
CA GLU A 155 -5.32 15.81 -18.43
C GLU A 155 -5.69 14.35 -18.31
N THR A 156 -4.72 13.49 -18.03
CA THR A 156 -4.95 12.06 -17.80
C THR A 156 -5.76 11.80 -16.52
N PHE A 157 -5.45 12.51 -15.44
CA PHE A 157 -6.17 12.33 -14.17
C PHE A 157 -7.57 12.96 -14.14
N LEU A 158 -7.74 14.12 -14.71
CA LEU A 158 -9.00 14.86 -14.64
C LEU A 158 -9.95 14.52 -15.79
N ALA A 159 -9.41 14.24 -16.98
CA ALA A 159 -10.16 13.95 -18.20
C ALA A 159 -11.33 14.94 -18.49
N ASP A 160 -11.18 16.18 -17.98
CA ASP A 160 -12.23 17.21 -17.99
C ASP A 160 -12.15 18.17 -19.18
N GLY A 161 -11.18 17.96 -20.09
CA GLY A 161 -10.95 18.80 -21.27
C GLY A 161 -10.38 20.19 -20.97
N GLN A 162 -9.99 20.48 -19.74
CA GLN A 162 -9.48 21.80 -19.32
C GLN A 162 -8.02 22.06 -19.69
N GLY A 163 -7.36 21.08 -20.29
CA GLY A 163 -5.95 21.19 -20.71
C GLY A 163 -4.95 21.01 -19.57
N PRO A 164 -3.64 21.22 -19.85
CA PRO A 164 -2.54 20.83 -18.95
C PRO A 164 -2.35 21.77 -17.75
N ARG A 165 -3.05 22.90 -17.71
CA ARG A 165 -2.89 23.92 -16.65
C ARG A 165 -3.99 23.82 -15.61
N VAL A 166 -3.72 24.42 -14.46
CA VAL A 166 -4.73 24.61 -13.42
C VAL A 166 -5.86 25.49 -13.99
N ARG A 167 -7.11 25.13 -13.74
CA ARG A 167 -8.29 25.89 -14.16
C ARG A 167 -8.22 27.34 -13.66
N ALA A 168 -8.72 28.27 -14.44
CA ALA A 168 -8.67 29.69 -14.10
C ALA A 168 -9.46 30.06 -12.83
N ASP A 169 -10.49 29.29 -12.51
CA ASP A 169 -11.32 29.43 -11.30
C ASP A 169 -10.76 28.73 -10.07
N HIS A 170 -9.69 27.95 -10.20
CA HIS A 170 -9.06 27.27 -9.08
C HIS A 170 -8.16 28.23 -8.29
N PRO A 171 -8.19 28.25 -6.94
CA PRO A 171 -7.36 29.15 -6.13
C PRO A 171 -5.87 29.13 -6.48
N ALA A 172 -5.33 27.98 -6.86
CA ALA A 172 -3.93 27.84 -7.26
C ALA A 172 -3.58 28.54 -8.61
N ALA A 173 -4.56 28.96 -9.40
CA ALA A 173 -4.29 29.67 -10.64
C ALA A 173 -3.61 31.03 -10.40
N ALA A 174 -3.88 31.66 -9.27
CA ALA A 174 -3.23 32.91 -8.86
C ALA A 174 -1.72 32.77 -8.62
N TYR A 175 -1.25 31.56 -8.35
CA TYR A 175 0.17 31.23 -8.07
C TYR A 175 0.89 30.58 -9.26
N SER A 176 0.23 30.51 -10.41
CA SER A 176 0.86 29.97 -11.63
C SER A 176 1.93 30.92 -12.12
N TRP A 177 3.12 30.38 -12.44
CA TRP A 177 4.21 31.13 -13.06
C TRP A 177 3.75 31.61 -14.46
N LYS A 178 3.98 32.88 -14.77
CA LYS A 178 3.66 33.47 -16.07
C LYS A 178 4.82 33.33 -17.05
#